data_f713c6f7686eff3d9738a7c64d21647e
#
_entry.id   f713c6f7686eff3d9738a7c64d21647e
#
_cell.length_a   1.000
_cell.length_b   1.000
_cell.length_c   1.000
_cell.angle_alpha   90.00
_cell.angle_beta   90.00
_cell.angle_gamma   90.00
#
_symmetry.space_group_name_H-M   'P 1'
#
loop_
_entity.id
_entity.type
_entity.pdbx_description
1 polymer ?
#
loop_
_entity_poly.entity_id
_entity_poly.type
_entity_poly.pdbx_seq_one_letter_code
_entity_poly.pdbx_strand_id
1 'polypeptide(L)'
;MDEITFQRINEILRIMFELLWFEPQGLYASEIIRYIQTTVPLTDFETGYYPFAPYSPRYEVIIRVGTIPLVRAGWLEKTNNGRWFITPAGREAVKRFNNSEEFFEMSVQMFQEWKSNESLRLAKFSISPFNHAVEYSWDQIRQYIDILETRDLRSLVSVLLKALGCYISWTAPDEQENQPIDLIGYLNPLGINSPRLVVQIANKSVVSTKEALSSFSNILTAKDVGIYISFGGFANDLKESPFALTNNEIRLIDLEKFVNLWVENQDKIDQENRSKFPLKPIYFLSFPEHV
;
A
#
# COMPACT_ATOMS: atom_id res chain seq x y z
N MET A 1 -27.52 10.58 -24.39
CA MET A 1 -26.27 10.70 -23.60
C MET A 1 -26.47 9.79 -22.42
N ASP A 2 -25.76 8.68 -22.41
CA ASP A 2 -25.88 7.72 -21.32
C ASP A 2 -25.10 8.28 -20.12
N GLU A 3 -25.78 8.98 -19.25
CA GLU A 3 -25.22 9.40 -17.97
C GLU A 3 -25.36 8.24 -16.98
N ILE A 4 -24.33 8.02 -16.17
CA ILE A 4 -24.43 7.04 -15.11
C ILE A 4 -25.49 7.47 -14.08
N THR A 5 -26.40 6.58 -13.76
CA THR A 5 -27.44 6.87 -12.77
C THR A 5 -26.89 6.77 -11.35
N PHE A 6 -27.50 7.49 -10.44
CA PHE A 6 -27.20 7.41 -9.00
C PHE A 6 -27.33 5.97 -8.48
N GLN A 7 -28.38 5.26 -8.91
CA GLN A 7 -28.57 3.85 -8.59
C GLN A 7 -27.37 2.99 -9.01
N ARG A 8 -26.87 3.22 -10.22
CA ARG A 8 -25.72 2.46 -10.74
C ARG A 8 -24.43 2.69 -9.94
N ILE A 9 -24.19 3.94 -9.50
CA ILE A 9 -23.07 4.25 -8.61
C ILE A 9 -23.20 3.47 -7.30
N ASN A 10 -24.41 3.44 -6.72
CA ASN A 10 -24.70 2.75 -5.48
C ASN A 10 -24.45 1.24 -5.58
N GLU A 11 -24.86 0.62 -6.70
CA GLU A 11 -24.61 -0.79 -6.97
C GLU A 11 -23.09 -1.09 -6.97
N ILE A 12 -22.29 -0.29 -7.69
CA ILE A 12 -20.86 -0.47 -7.76
C ILE A 12 -20.19 -0.30 -6.39
N LEU A 13 -20.57 0.74 -5.65
CA LEU A 13 -20.03 0.99 -4.31
C LEU A 13 -20.43 -0.10 -3.30
N ARG A 14 -21.61 -0.66 -3.43
CA ARG A 14 -22.08 -1.78 -2.59
C ARG A 14 -21.22 -3.03 -2.83
N ILE A 15 -20.94 -3.38 -4.08
CA ILE A 15 -20.08 -4.50 -4.44
C ILE A 15 -18.66 -4.28 -3.87
N MET A 16 -18.14 -3.05 -3.91
CA MET A 16 -16.86 -2.70 -3.28
C MET A 16 -16.87 -2.97 -1.77
N PHE A 17 -17.95 -2.58 -1.06
CA PHE A 17 -18.06 -2.80 0.37
C PHE A 17 -18.21 -4.29 0.72
N GLU A 18 -18.91 -5.06 -0.09
CA GLU A 18 -19.02 -6.52 0.05
C GLU A 18 -17.66 -7.20 -0.14
N LEU A 19 -16.86 -6.76 -1.12
CA LEU A 19 -15.48 -7.22 -1.29
C LEU A 19 -14.64 -6.91 -0.03
N LEU A 20 -14.65 -5.67 0.43
CA LEU A 20 -13.88 -5.24 1.60
C LEU A 20 -14.35 -5.89 2.91
N TRP A 21 -15.58 -6.40 2.96
CA TRP A 21 -16.10 -7.13 4.13
C TRP A 21 -15.30 -8.38 4.44
N PHE A 22 -14.87 -9.10 3.41
CA PHE A 22 -14.10 -10.34 3.53
C PHE A 22 -12.60 -10.11 3.63
N GLU A 23 -12.14 -8.85 3.49
CA GLU A 23 -10.74 -8.48 3.49
C GLU A 23 -10.39 -7.61 4.71
N PRO A 24 -10.16 -8.19 5.89
CA PRO A 24 -9.91 -7.42 7.12
C PRO A 24 -8.62 -6.61 7.08
N GLN A 25 -7.70 -6.98 6.19
CA GLN A 25 -6.43 -6.24 5.97
C GLN A 25 -6.59 -5.08 4.97
N GLY A 26 -7.78 -4.88 4.45
CA GLY A 26 -8.03 -3.95 3.36
C GLY A 26 -7.38 -4.38 2.05
N LEU A 27 -7.77 -3.70 0.99
CA LEU A 27 -7.24 -3.90 -0.36
C LEU A 27 -6.67 -2.59 -0.89
N TYR A 28 -5.75 -2.67 -1.81
CA TYR A 28 -5.31 -1.50 -2.55
C TYR A 28 -6.39 -1.05 -3.53
N ALA A 29 -6.43 0.25 -3.82
CA ALA A 29 -7.41 0.82 -4.75
C ALA A 29 -7.41 0.09 -6.10
N SER A 30 -6.24 -0.25 -6.63
CA SER A 30 -6.10 -0.99 -7.90
C SER A 30 -6.69 -2.40 -7.86
N GLU A 31 -6.58 -3.10 -6.74
CA GLU A 31 -7.17 -4.44 -6.55
C GLU A 31 -8.69 -4.37 -6.57
N ILE A 32 -9.25 -3.38 -5.87
CA ILE A 32 -10.70 -3.12 -5.84
C ILE A 32 -11.21 -2.77 -7.24
N ILE A 33 -10.54 -1.86 -7.93
CA ILE A 33 -10.91 -1.41 -9.29
C ILE A 33 -10.85 -2.58 -10.27
N ARG A 34 -9.80 -3.41 -10.19
CA ARG A 34 -9.67 -4.62 -11.02
C ARG A 34 -10.78 -5.63 -10.74
N TYR A 35 -11.11 -5.86 -9.47
CA TYR A 35 -12.22 -6.73 -9.08
C TYR A 35 -13.54 -6.24 -9.67
N ILE A 36 -13.85 -4.96 -9.57
CA ILE A 36 -15.07 -4.37 -10.15
C ILE A 36 -15.07 -4.52 -11.66
N GLN A 37 -13.95 -4.25 -12.33
CA GLN A 37 -13.81 -4.40 -13.78
C GLN A 37 -14.11 -5.83 -14.26
N THR A 38 -13.74 -6.84 -13.48
CA THR A 38 -13.91 -8.25 -13.84
C THR A 38 -15.25 -8.84 -13.42
N THR A 39 -15.87 -8.26 -12.40
CA THR A 39 -17.08 -8.83 -11.77
C THR A 39 -18.35 -8.12 -12.21
N VAL A 40 -18.27 -6.80 -12.46
CA VAL A 40 -19.41 -5.98 -12.84
C VAL A 40 -19.48 -5.87 -14.35
N PRO A 41 -20.62 -6.16 -15.00
CA PRO A 41 -20.80 -5.89 -16.43
C PRO A 41 -20.84 -4.37 -16.67
N LEU A 42 -19.69 -3.81 -17.05
CA LEU A 42 -19.53 -2.38 -17.31
C LEU A 42 -20.07 -2.04 -18.71
N THR A 43 -20.72 -0.88 -18.81
CA THR A 43 -21.24 -0.34 -20.08
C THR A 43 -20.12 0.33 -20.88
N ASP A 44 -20.34 0.57 -22.18
CA ASP A 44 -19.41 1.33 -23.04
C ASP A 44 -19.19 2.75 -22.52
N PHE A 45 -20.22 3.35 -21.89
CA PHE A 45 -20.06 4.64 -21.22
C PHE A 45 -19.07 4.55 -20.04
N GLU A 46 -19.21 3.54 -19.19
CA GLU A 46 -18.38 3.36 -17.99
C GLU A 46 -16.93 3.05 -18.32
N THR A 47 -16.66 2.30 -19.40
CA THR A 47 -15.31 1.97 -19.88
C THR A 47 -14.65 3.08 -20.68
N GLY A 48 -15.41 4.07 -21.16
CA GLY A 48 -14.87 5.26 -21.82
C GLY A 48 -14.16 6.23 -20.85
N TYR A 49 -13.70 7.37 -21.36
CA TYR A 49 -12.92 8.34 -20.59
C TYR A 49 -13.61 9.69 -20.52
N TYR A 50 -13.39 10.44 -19.41
CA TYR A 50 -13.76 11.83 -19.34
C TYR A 50 -12.69 12.71 -20.01
N PRO A 51 -13.07 13.82 -20.67
CA PRO A 51 -12.09 14.75 -21.27
C PRO A 51 -11.07 15.31 -20.26
N PHE A 52 -11.49 15.51 -19.01
CA PHE A 52 -10.67 16.01 -17.91
C PHE A 52 -9.86 14.93 -17.19
N ALA A 53 -10.12 13.66 -17.47
CA ALA A 53 -9.43 12.50 -16.88
C ALA A 53 -9.12 11.44 -17.96
N PRO A 54 -8.26 11.77 -18.95
CA PRO A 54 -8.02 10.89 -20.10
C PRO A 54 -7.22 9.63 -19.78
N TYR A 55 -6.69 9.51 -18.57
CA TYR A 55 -5.84 8.39 -18.15
C TYR A 55 -6.56 7.38 -17.26
N SER A 56 -7.81 7.67 -16.84
CA SER A 56 -8.60 6.78 -15.99
C SER A 56 -9.98 6.56 -16.61
N PRO A 57 -10.42 5.31 -16.80
CA PRO A 57 -11.77 5.02 -17.26
C PRO A 57 -12.84 5.65 -16.36
N ARG A 58 -14.02 5.95 -16.91
CA ARG A 58 -15.08 6.62 -16.14
C ARG A 58 -15.49 5.86 -14.90
N TYR A 59 -15.60 4.53 -14.98
CA TYR A 59 -15.96 3.71 -13.80
C TYR A 59 -14.96 3.87 -12.65
N GLU A 60 -13.66 3.99 -12.95
CA GLU A 60 -12.63 4.23 -11.94
C GLU A 60 -12.79 5.60 -11.26
N VAL A 61 -13.00 6.66 -12.07
CA VAL A 61 -13.28 8.01 -11.57
C VAL A 61 -14.52 8.01 -10.68
N ILE A 62 -15.58 7.31 -11.11
CA ILE A 62 -16.85 7.19 -10.39
C ILE A 62 -16.66 6.51 -9.03
N ILE A 63 -15.92 5.41 -8.98
CA ILE A 63 -15.60 4.70 -7.73
C ILE A 63 -14.84 5.63 -6.79
N ARG A 64 -13.79 6.29 -7.27
CA ARG A 64 -12.97 7.18 -6.44
C ARG A 64 -13.77 8.36 -5.88
N VAL A 65 -14.60 8.99 -6.70
CA VAL A 65 -15.47 10.10 -6.27
C VAL A 65 -16.58 9.60 -5.35
N GLY A 66 -17.21 8.48 -5.67
CA GLY A 66 -18.28 7.89 -4.86
C GLY A 66 -17.85 7.44 -3.47
N THR A 67 -16.55 7.20 -3.24
CA THR A 67 -16.03 6.88 -1.90
C THR A 67 -15.93 8.09 -0.97
N ILE A 68 -16.03 9.32 -1.47
CA ILE A 68 -15.85 10.53 -0.64
C ILE A 68 -16.88 10.62 0.48
N PRO A 69 -18.21 10.49 0.21
CA PRO A 69 -19.20 10.47 1.27
C PRO A 69 -18.94 9.36 2.30
N LEU A 70 -18.52 8.19 1.85
CA LEU A 70 -18.28 7.01 2.69
C LEU A 70 -17.09 7.20 3.65
N VAL A 71 -16.03 7.86 3.19
CA VAL A 71 -14.89 8.24 4.05
C VAL A 71 -15.31 9.29 5.08
N ARG A 72 -16.09 10.29 4.67
CA ARG A 72 -16.57 11.35 5.58
C ARG A 72 -17.60 10.85 6.58
N ALA A 73 -18.40 9.85 6.22
CA ALA A 73 -19.29 9.14 7.15
C ALA A 73 -18.51 8.24 8.13
N GLY A 74 -17.20 8.10 7.96
CA GLY A 74 -16.37 7.20 8.77
C GLY A 74 -16.61 5.71 8.49
N TRP A 75 -17.19 5.36 7.33
CA TRP A 75 -17.49 3.98 6.96
C TRP A 75 -16.37 3.31 6.15
N LEU A 76 -15.58 4.12 5.46
CA LEU A 76 -14.40 3.72 4.70
C LEU A 76 -13.18 4.50 5.19
N GLU A 77 -12.07 3.83 5.37
CA GLU A 77 -10.77 4.45 5.63
C GLU A 77 -9.84 4.22 4.45
N LYS A 78 -9.08 5.26 4.10
CA LYS A 78 -8.03 5.21 3.07
C LYS A 78 -6.72 5.58 3.73
N THR A 79 -5.75 4.69 3.67
CA THR A 79 -4.44 4.91 4.23
C THR A 79 -3.52 5.65 3.25
N ASN A 80 -2.45 6.24 3.77
CA ASN A 80 -1.46 6.98 2.97
C ASN A 80 -0.72 6.10 1.94
N ASN A 81 -0.71 4.78 2.14
CA ASN A 81 -0.12 3.82 1.20
C ASN A 81 -1.13 3.28 0.16
N GLY A 82 -2.31 3.90 0.05
CA GLY A 82 -3.32 3.56 -0.95
C GLY A 82 -4.20 2.35 -0.64
N ARG A 83 -4.19 1.80 0.58
CA ARG A 83 -5.12 0.76 1.01
C ARG A 83 -6.44 1.35 1.48
N TRP A 84 -7.53 0.64 1.18
CA TRP A 84 -8.89 0.97 1.61
C TRP A 84 -9.40 -0.11 2.54
N PHE A 85 -10.02 0.31 3.65
CA PHE A 85 -10.56 -0.55 4.69
C PHE A 85 -12.01 -0.19 4.98
N ILE A 86 -12.83 -1.21 5.20
CA ILE A 86 -14.13 -1.02 5.82
C ILE A 86 -13.93 -0.85 7.33
N THR A 87 -14.42 0.25 7.89
CA THR A 87 -14.35 0.50 9.34
C THR A 87 -15.40 -0.33 10.11
N PRO A 88 -15.30 -0.44 11.45
CA PRO A 88 -16.36 -1.02 12.26
C PRO A 88 -17.73 -0.34 12.03
N ALA A 89 -17.75 1.01 11.92
CA ALA A 89 -18.96 1.76 11.59
C ALA A 89 -19.49 1.43 10.18
N GLY A 90 -18.61 1.26 9.20
CA GLY A 90 -18.97 0.81 7.86
C GLY A 90 -19.56 -0.60 7.84
N ARG A 91 -19.02 -1.52 8.65
CA ARG A 91 -19.58 -2.88 8.81
C ARG A 91 -20.99 -2.83 9.39
N GLU A 92 -21.24 -2.02 10.41
CA GLU A 92 -22.57 -1.85 10.96
C GLU A 92 -23.53 -1.17 9.97
N ALA A 93 -23.07 -0.20 9.20
CA ALA A 93 -23.87 0.43 8.15
C ALA A 93 -24.30 -0.59 7.05
N VAL A 94 -23.38 -1.45 6.60
CA VAL A 94 -23.69 -2.52 5.64
C VAL A 94 -24.76 -3.48 6.17
N LYS A 95 -24.73 -3.82 7.46
CA LYS A 95 -25.76 -4.67 8.09
C LYS A 95 -27.10 -3.97 8.24
N ARG A 96 -27.07 -2.67 8.57
CA ARG A 96 -28.27 -1.87 8.84
C ARG A 96 -29.06 -1.53 7.57
N PHE A 97 -28.35 -1.20 6.50
CA PHE A 97 -28.91 -0.77 5.23
C PHE A 97 -28.83 -1.90 4.22
N ASN A 98 -29.91 -2.68 4.09
CA ASN A 98 -29.96 -3.81 3.16
C ASN A 98 -30.04 -3.37 1.68
N ASN A 99 -30.51 -2.15 1.42
CA ASN A 99 -30.62 -1.55 0.10
C ASN A 99 -29.41 -0.65 -0.16
N SER A 100 -28.81 -0.78 -1.35
CA SER A 100 -27.68 0.04 -1.79
C SER A 100 -28.00 1.53 -1.87
N GLU A 101 -29.24 1.87 -2.23
CA GLU A 101 -29.71 3.24 -2.32
C GLU A 101 -29.77 3.91 -0.94
N GLU A 102 -30.44 3.28 0.04
CA GLU A 102 -30.48 3.78 1.42
C GLU A 102 -29.10 3.90 2.06
N PHE A 103 -28.22 2.94 1.80
CA PHE A 103 -26.83 2.96 2.28
C PHE A 103 -26.08 4.20 1.78
N PHE A 104 -26.19 4.49 0.50
CA PHE A 104 -25.47 5.62 -0.09
C PHE A 104 -26.16 6.96 0.25
N GLU A 105 -27.47 7.04 0.22
CA GLU A 105 -28.22 8.24 0.61
C GLU A 105 -27.88 8.68 2.03
N MET A 106 -27.80 7.75 2.98
CA MET A 106 -27.39 8.05 4.34
C MET A 106 -25.94 8.59 4.39
N SER A 107 -25.01 8.00 3.62
CA SER A 107 -23.65 8.51 3.56
C SER A 107 -23.56 9.92 2.98
N VAL A 108 -24.37 10.22 1.97
CA VAL A 108 -24.48 11.55 1.37
C VAL A 108 -25.10 12.56 2.34
N GLN A 109 -26.14 12.15 3.09
CA GLN A 109 -26.72 13.00 4.13
C GLN A 109 -25.68 13.35 5.20
N MET A 110 -24.95 12.37 5.73
CA MET A 110 -23.87 12.59 6.68
C MET A 110 -22.78 13.50 6.11
N PHE A 111 -22.44 13.35 4.84
CA PHE A 111 -21.50 14.23 4.15
C PHE A 111 -22.03 15.67 4.03
N GLN A 112 -23.32 15.85 3.76
CA GLN A 112 -23.97 17.16 3.69
C GLN A 112 -23.99 17.86 5.06
N GLU A 113 -24.31 17.13 6.13
CA GLU A 113 -24.28 17.62 7.50
C GLU A 113 -22.85 18.04 7.89
N TRP A 114 -21.86 17.22 7.58
CA TRP A 114 -20.44 17.56 7.76
C TRP A 114 -20.06 18.83 6.98
N LYS A 115 -20.46 18.92 5.72
CA LYS A 115 -20.16 20.07 4.84
C LYS A 115 -20.82 21.36 5.30
N SER A 116 -22.01 21.30 5.93
CA SER A 116 -22.71 22.47 6.46
C SER A 116 -22.05 23.01 7.73
N ASN A 117 -21.34 22.16 8.47
CA ASN A 117 -20.62 22.51 9.70
C ASN A 117 -19.19 23.00 9.44
N GLU A 118 -18.64 22.76 8.27
CA GLU A 118 -17.29 23.19 7.87
C GLU A 118 -17.37 24.31 6.84
N SER A 119 -16.85 25.48 7.16
CA SER A 119 -16.93 26.66 6.29
C SER A 119 -16.50 26.34 4.85
N LEU A 120 -17.36 26.64 3.92
CA LEU A 120 -17.35 26.40 2.46
C LEU A 120 -16.03 26.66 1.71
N ARG A 121 -15.00 27.20 2.34
CA ARG A 121 -13.70 27.51 1.73
C ARG A 121 -12.79 26.30 1.56
N LEU A 122 -12.86 25.30 2.43
CA LEU A 122 -11.96 24.16 2.43
C LEU A 122 -12.50 22.97 1.62
N ALA A 123 -13.81 22.83 1.47
CA ALA A 123 -14.44 21.73 0.76
C ALA A 123 -14.08 21.62 -0.74
N LYS A 124 -13.72 22.73 -1.39
CA LYS A 124 -13.26 22.72 -2.79
C LYS A 124 -11.86 22.10 -2.97
N PHE A 125 -11.05 22.06 -1.91
CA PHE A 125 -9.68 21.55 -1.94
C PHE A 125 -9.52 20.17 -1.33
N SER A 126 -10.50 19.69 -0.56
CA SER A 126 -10.42 18.39 0.14
C SER A 126 -10.77 17.17 -0.74
N ILE A 127 -11.32 17.39 -1.94
CA ILE A 127 -11.39 16.36 -3.00
C ILE A 127 -10.07 16.46 -3.76
N SER A 128 -9.03 16.19 -3.06
CA SER A 128 -7.72 16.61 -3.48
C SER A 128 -7.20 15.71 -4.59
N PRO A 129 -6.69 16.29 -5.67
CA PRO A 129 -5.76 15.64 -6.59
C PRO A 129 -4.63 14.90 -5.84
N PHE A 130 -4.35 15.30 -4.62
CA PHE A 130 -3.38 14.68 -3.73
C PHE A 130 -3.68 13.22 -3.42
N ASN A 131 -4.89 12.87 -2.93
CA ASN A 131 -5.22 11.48 -2.60
C ASN A 131 -5.17 10.57 -3.84
N HIS A 132 -5.64 11.08 -4.98
CA HIS A 132 -5.54 10.35 -6.24
C HIS A 132 -4.07 10.18 -6.67
N ALA A 133 -3.25 11.22 -6.54
CA ALA A 133 -1.83 11.15 -6.88
C ALA A 133 -1.07 10.20 -5.94
N VAL A 134 -1.40 10.19 -4.65
CA VAL A 134 -0.84 9.24 -3.67
C VAL A 134 -1.19 7.81 -4.04
N GLU A 135 -2.48 7.50 -4.24
CA GLU A 135 -2.93 6.16 -4.64
C GLU A 135 -2.27 5.71 -5.94
N TYR A 136 -2.26 6.58 -6.96
CA TYR A 136 -1.63 6.29 -8.24
C TYR A 136 -0.12 6.05 -8.10
N SER A 137 0.58 6.84 -7.29
CA SER A 137 2.01 6.68 -7.06
C SER A 137 2.33 5.33 -6.40
N TRP A 138 1.56 4.93 -5.40
CA TRP A 138 1.72 3.62 -4.75
C TRP A 138 1.41 2.45 -5.69
N ASP A 139 0.39 2.58 -6.54
CA ASP A 139 0.09 1.58 -7.57
C ASP A 139 1.25 1.42 -8.56
N GLN A 140 1.86 2.53 -9.01
CA GLN A 140 3.04 2.50 -9.89
C GLN A 140 4.25 1.87 -9.21
N ILE A 141 4.51 2.20 -7.93
CA ILE A 141 5.60 1.61 -7.16
C ILE A 141 5.41 0.10 -7.04
N ARG A 142 4.21 -0.37 -6.74
CA ARG A 142 3.92 -1.80 -6.63
C ARG A 142 4.09 -2.53 -7.94
N GLN A 143 3.49 -2.00 -9.03
CA GLN A 143 3.66 -2.56 -10.37
C GLN A 143 5.14 -2.65 -10.76
N TYR A 144 5.93 -1.64 -10.39
CA TYR A 144 7.37 -1.67 -10.65
C TYR A 144 8.07 -2.80 -9.87
N ILE A 145 7.79 -2.95 -8.58
CA ILE A 145 8.33 -4.05 -7.76
C ILE A 145 7.88 -5.41 -8.31
N ASP A 146 6.62 -5.52 -8.77
CA ASP A 146 6.06 -6.78 -9.29
C ASP A 146 6.74 -7.27 -10.59
N ILE A 147 7.25 -6.39 -11.42
CA ILE A 147 7.96 -6.76 -12.65
C ILE A 147 9.46 -7.07 -12.42
N LEU A 148 10.05 -6.64 -11.30
CA LEU A 148 11.46 -6.88 -11.01
C LEU A 148 11.73 -8.37 -10.76
N GLU A 149 12.85 -8.86 -11.24
CA GLU A 149 13.34 -10.20 -10.91
C GLU A 149 13.94 -10.23 -9.49
N THR A 150 14.11 -11.42 -8.92
CA THR A 150 14.68 -11.60 -7.58
C THR A 150 16.07 -10.97 -7.45
N ARG A 151 16.91 -11.07 -8.49
CA ARG A 151 18.24 -10.45 -8.52
C ARG A 151 18.17 -8.91 -8.43
N ASP A 152 17.17 -8.30 -9.08
CA ASP A 152 17.00 -6.85 -9.09
C ASP A 152 16.53 -6.38 -7.72
N LEU A 153 15.63 -7.12 -7.08
CA LEU A 153 15.20 -6.87 -5.69
C LEU A 153 16.39 -6.98 -4.72
N ARG A 154 17.25 -8.01 -4.86
CA ARG A 154 18.50 -8.13 -4.08
C ARG A 154 19.41 -6.92 -4.30
N SER A 155 19.55 -6.47 -5.56
CA SER A 155 20.32 -5.28 -5.89
C SER A 155 19.77 -4.03 -5.21
N LEU A 156 18.46 -3.79 -5.28
CA LEU A 156 17.80 -2.64 -4.62
C LEU A 156 18.01 -2.66 -3.11
N VAL A 157 17.79 -3.82 -2.48
CA VAL A 157 17.99 -3.99 -1.04
C VAL A 157 19.44 -3.76 -0.65
N SER A 158 20.39 -4.28 -1.42
CA SER A 158 21.83 -4.06 -1.20
C SER A 158 22.19 -2.58 -1.28
N VAL A 159 21.66 -1.85 -2.26
CA VAL A 159 21.88 -0.40 -2.41
C VAL A 159 21.32 0.36 -1.19
N LEU A 160 20.10 0.06 -0.76
CA LEU A 160 19.52 0.69 0.41
C LEU A 160 20.33 0.42 1.69
N LEU A 161 20.72 -0.84 1.93
CA LEU A 161 21.50 -1.20 3.12
C LEU A 161 22.87 -0.50 3.13
N LYS A 162 23.52 -0.36 1.97
CA LYS A 162 24.75 0.42 1.85
C LYS A 162 24.54 1.89 2.16
N ALA A 163 23.44 2.49 1.68
CA ALA A 163 23.09 3.87 2.00
C ALA A 163 22.80 4.08 3.50
N LEU A 164 22.30 3.04 4.18
CA LEU A 164 22.11 3.00 5.64
C LEU A 164 23.43 2.72 6.41
N GLY A 165 24.56 2.59 5.73
CA GLY A 165 25.87 2.38 6.34
C GLY A 165 26.25 0.92 6.57
N CYS A 166 25.51 -0.03 6.01
CA CYS A 166 25.85 -1.45 6.08
C CYS A 166 26.90 -1.83 5.02
N TYR A 167 27.76 -2.75 5.37
CA TYR A 167 28.73 -3.35 4.46
C TYR A 167 28.27 -4.74 4.03
N ILE A 168 27.93 -4.91 2.75
CA ILE A 168 27.46 -6.20 2.21
C ILE A 168 28.66 -7.04 1.84
N SER A 169 28.83 -8.17 2.52
CA SER A 169 29.93 -9.12 2.35
C SER A 169 29.59 -10.28 1.42
N TRP A 170 28.30 -10.60 1.29
CA TRP A 170 27.84 -11.68 0.44
C TRP A 170 26.43 -11.43 -0.07
N THR A 171 26.18 -11.87 -1.30
CA THR A 171 24.87 -11.84 -1.96
C THR A 171 24.63 -13.22 -2.58
N ALA A 172 23.39 -13.72 -2.47
CA ALA A 172 23.01 -15.00 -3.05
C ALA A 172 23.22 -15.01 -4.57
N PRO A 173 23.67 -16.12 -5.16
CA PRO A 173 23.80 -16.27 -6.61
C PRO A 173 22.47 -16.11 -7.33
N ASP A 174 22.51 -15.53 -8.54
CA ASP A 174 21.31 -15.21 -9.33
C ASP A 174 20.53 -16.46 -9.79
N GLU A 175 21.23 -17.58 -9.97
CA GLU A 175 20.67 -18.83 -10.50
C GLU A 175 19.80 -19.60 -9.48
N GLN A 176 19.76 -19.18 -8.23
CA GLN A 176 19.05 -19.86 -7.16
C GLN A 176 17.88 -19.00 -6.67
N GLU A 177 16.68 -19.37 -7.06
CA GLU A 177 15.45 -18.81 -6.49
C GLU A 177 15.17 -19.44 -5.11
N ASN A 178 14.48 -18.68 -4.23
CA ASN A 178 14.05 -19.11 -2.90
C ASN A 178 15.19 -19.51 -1.94
N GLN A 179 16.29 -18.77 -1.96
CA GLN A 179 17.33 -18.93 -0.96
C GLN A 179 16.83 -18.55 0.44
N PRO A 180 17.25 -19.26 1.47
CA PRO A 180 16.92 -18.90 2.85
C PRO A 180 17.62 -17.61 3.32
N ILE A 181 18.71 -17.22 2.64
CA ILE A 181 19.44 -15.98 2.89
C ILE A 181 19.73 -15.32 1.55
N ASP A 182 19.39 -14.05 1.40
CA ASP A 182 19.65 -13.25 0.20
C ASP A 182 20.93 -12.44 0.30
N LEU A 183 21.20 -11.82 1.46
CA LEU A 183 22.36 -10.99 1.70
C LEU A 183 22.94 -11.23 3.10
N ILE A 184 24.27 -11.09 3.20
CA ILE A 184 24.96 -11.01 4.49
C ILE A 184 25.75 -9.71 4.52
N GLY A 185 25.65 -9.00 5.65
CA GLY A 185 26.36 -7.75 5.84
C GLY A 185 26.82 -7.51 7.27
N TYR A 186 27.50 -6.40 7.48
CA TYR A 186 28.02 -5.92 8.76
C TYR A 186 27.89 -4.40 8.86
N LEU A 187 27.95 -3.85 10.09
CA LEU A 187 27.96 -2.41 10.29
C LEU A 187 29.36 -1.79 10.10
N ASN A 188 30.39 -2.60 9.90
CA ASN A 188 31.73 -2.13 9.54
C ASN A 188 32.37 -3.06 8.51
N PRO A 189 33.33 -2.56 7.69
CA PRO A 189 33.95 -3.32 6.59
C PRO A 189 34.68 -4.59 7.02
N LEU A 190 35.20 -4.62 8.24
CA LEU A 190 35.97 -5.75 8.76
C LEU A 190 35.14 -6.77 9.54
N GLY A 191 33.86 -6.47 9.82
CA GLY A 191 32.97 -7.33 10.61
C GLY A 191 33.40 -7.51 12.07
N ILE A 192 34.37 -6.74 12.57
CA ILE A 192 34.91 -6.85 13.92
C ILE A 192 33.96 -6.15 14.90
N ASN A 193 33.56 -6.87 15.97
CA ASN A 193 32.65 -6.34 17.02
C ASN A 193 31.30 -5.82 16.48
N SER A 194 30.84 -6.34 15.36
CA SER A 194 29.58 -5.99 14.73
C SER A 194 28.71 -7.23 14.62
N PRO A 195 27.40 -7.14 14.89
CA PRO A 195 26.50 -8.24 14.58
C PRO A 195 26.53 -8.53 13.08
N ARG A 196 26.42 -9.81 12.71
CA ARG A 196 26.20 -10.20 11.34
C ARG A 196 24.73 -9.87 10.99
N LEU A 197 24.54 -9.11 9.94
CA LEU A 197 23.23 -8.82 9.38
C LEU A 197 22.89 -9.91 8.38
N VAL A 198 21.80 -10.63 8.62
CA VAL A 198 21.29 -11.68 7.74
C VAL A 198 19.99 -11.21 7.14
N VAL A 199 19.91 -11.16 5.82
CA VAL A 199 18.77 -10.58 5.11
C VAL A 199 18.06 -11.67 4.30
N GLN A 200 16.75 -11.77 4.45
CA GLN A 200 15.88 -12.55 3.58
C GLN A 200 14.85 -11.65 2.93
N ILE A 201 14.66 -11.83 1.62
CA ILE A 201 13.62 -11.16 0.81
C ILE A 201 12.54 -12.20 0.52
N ALA A 202 11.36 -12.01 1.09
CA ALA A 202 10.22 -12.89 0.86
C ALA A 202 9.67 -12.76 -0.56
N ASN A 203 8.95 -13.78 -1.00
CA ASN A 203 8.23 -13.73 -2.27
C ASN A 203 7.30 -12.51 -2.31
N LYS A 204 7.49 -11.65 -3.31
CA LYS A 204 6.80 -10.36 -3.46
C LYS A 204 5.29 -10.47 -3.66
N SER A 205 4.82 -11.62 -4.15
CA SER A 205 3.39 -11.86 -4.43
C SER A 205 2.63 -12.48 -3.25
N VAL A 206 3.30 -12.74 -2.11
CA VAL A 206 2.72 -13.43 -0.97
C VAL A 206 2.86 -12.61 0.31
N VAL A 207 1.79 -12.54 1.08
CA VAL A 207 1.82 -11.96 2.43
C VAL A 207 2.61 -12.89 3.36
N SER A 208 3.60 -12.35 4.06
CA SER A 208 4.45 -13.14 4.96
C SER A 208 3.74 -13.47 6.26
N THR A 209 3.83 -14.74 6.67
CA THR A 209 3.17 -15.30 7.85
C THR A 209 4.15 -15.54 8.99
N LYS A 210 3.62 -15.91 10.18
CA LYS A 210 4.42 -16.29 11.35
C LYS A 210 5.33 -17.49 11.09
N GLU A 211 4.85 -18.46 10.31
CA GLU A 211 5.60 -19.65 9.96
C GLU A 211 6.82 -19.31 9.11
N ALA A 212 6.67 -18.40 8.14
CA ALA A 212 7.77 -17.92 7.31
C ALA A 212 8.82 -17.18 8.14
N LEU A 213 8.39 -16.32 9.07
CA LEU A 213 9.29 -15.59 9.97
C LEU A 213 9.99 -16.55 10.96
N SER A 214 9.28 -17.56 11.49
CA SER A 214 9.84 -18.59 12.35
C SER A 214 10.91 -19.40 11.62
N SER A 215 10.65 -19.76 10.37
CA SER A 215 11.62 -20.48 9.52
C SER A 215 12.89 -19.65 9.32
N PHE A 216 12.76 -18.36 9.07
CA PHE A 216 13.89 -17.43 8.99
C PHE A 216 14.64 -17.31 10.31
N SER A 217 13.91 -17.20 11.44
CA SER A 217 14.52 -17.13 12.76
C SER A 217 15.40 -18.35 13.09
N ASN A 218 15.02 -19.54 12.63
CA ASN A 218 15.77 -20.78 12.88
C ASN A 218 17.13 -20.83 12.14
N ILE A 219 17.34 -19.97 11.15
CA ILE A 219 18.60 -19.85 10.39
C ILE A 219 19.59 -18.94 11.12
N LEU A 220 19.08 -18.02 11.95
CA LEU A 220 19.89 -17.04 12.66
C LEU A 220 20.61 -17.65 13.85
N THR A 221 21.85 -17.22 14.08
CA THR A 221 22.58 -17.50 15.32
C THR A 221 22.30 -16.41 16.36
N ALA A 222 22.62 -16.67 17.62
CA ALA A 222 22.35 -15.74 18.74
C ALA A 222 23.04 -14.36 18.61
N LYS A 223 24.02 -14.21 17.69
CA LYS A 223 24.74 -12.97 17.43
C LYS A 223 24.28 -12.26 16.17
N ASP A 224 23.34 -12.85 15.44
CA ASP A 224 22.84 -12.29 14.20
C ASP A 224 21.70 -11.31 14.46
N VAL A 225 21.62 -10.30 13.62
CA VAL A 225 20.44 -9.44 13.47
C VAL A 225 19.78 -9.81 12.13
N GLY A 226 18.55 -10.29 12.20
CA GLY A 226 17.77 -10.61 11.02
C GLY A 226 17.11 -9.37 10.43
N ILE A 227 17.13 -9.27 9.11
CA ILE A 227 16.34 -8.30 8.35
C ILE A 227 15.45 -9.09 7.40
N TYR A 228 14.14 -9.06 7.66
CA TYR A 228 13.16 -9.76 6.84
C TYR A 228 12.35 -8.75 6.03
N ILE A 229 12.45 -8.83 4.70
CA ILE A 229 11.83 -7.88 3.78
C ILE A 229 10.68 -8.57 3.06
N SER A 230 9.47 -8.00 3.14
CA SER A 230 8.29 -8.51 2.46
C SER A 230 7.60 -7.42 1.65
N PHE A 231 7.80 -7.40 0.34
CA PHE A 231 7.10 -6.48 -0.56
C PHE A 231 5.61 -6.84 -0.70
N GLY A 232 5.22 -8.08 -0.48
CA GLY A 232 3.81 -8.52 -0.37
C GLY A 232 3.14 -8.13 0.94
N GLY A 233 3.91 -7.62 1.92
CA GLY A 233 3.42 -7.21 3.23
C GLY A 233 3.44 -8.33 4.27
N PHE A 234 2.95 -8.02 5.46
CA PHE A 234 2.91 -8.92 6.62
C PHE A 234 1.48 -9.16 7.07
N ALA A 235 1.19 -10.36 7.55
CA ALA A 235 -0.06 -10.68 8.21
C ALA A 235 -0.27 -9.81 9.47
N ASN A 236 -1.52 -9.51 9.84
CA ASN A 236 -1.83 -8.56 10.91
C ASN A 236 -1.23 -8.94 12.24
N ASP A 237 -1.22 -10.22 12.56
CA ASP A 237 -0.67 -10.77 13.78
C ASP A 237 0.85 -10.56 13.93
N LEU A 238 1.58 -10.36 12.82
CA LEU A 238 2.99 -9.98 12.81
C LEU A 238 3.19 -8.48 13.05
N LYS A 239 2.25 -7.64 12.60
CA LYS A 239 2.33 -6.18 12.79
C LYS A 239 2.12 -5.79 14.25
N GLU A 240 1.23 -6.49 14.96
CA GLU A 240 0.89 -6.18 16.35
C GLU A 240 1.97 -6.61 17.35
N SER A 241 2.77 -7.62 17.05
CA SER A 241 3.79 -8.11 17.98
C SER A 241 5.01 -8.72 17.28
N PRO A 242 5.80 -7.91 16.55
CA PRO A 242 6.93 -8.42 15.77
C PRO A 242 8.05 -9.05 16.62
N PHE A 243 8.15 -8.70 17.92
CA PHE A 243 9.20 -9.19 18.81
C PHE A 243 8.80 -10.42 19.63
N ALA A 244 7.51 -10.77 19.69
CA ALA A 244 7.03 -11.84 20.58
C ALA A 244 7.34 -13.25 20.09
N LEU A 245 7.84 -13.43 18.85
CA LEU A 245 7.88 -14.70 18.16
C LEU A 245 9.27 -15.34 18.08
N THR A 246 10.34 -14.61 18.37
CA THR A 246 11.70 -15.09 18.14
C THR A 246 12.66 -14.67 19.23
N ASN A 247 13.62 -15.54 19.56
CA ASN A 247 14.73 -15.24 20.49
C ASN A 247 15.78 -14.32 19.84
N ASN A 248 15.69 -14.05 18.55
CA ASN A 248 16.62 -13.24 17.78
C ASN A 248 16.03 -11.86 17.47
N GLU A 249 16.89 -10.86 17.35
CA GLU A 249 16.50 -9.52 16.92
C GLU A 249 16.21 -9.54 15.41
N ILE A 250 14.91 -9.50 15.01
CA ILE A 250 14.50 -9.43 13.62
C ILE A 250 13.83 -8.10 13.34
N ARG A 251 14.28 -7.42 12.28
CA ARG A 251 13.67 -6.20 11.76
C ARG A 251 12.80 -6.52 10.55
N LEU A 252 11.53 -6.12 10.60
CA LEU A 252 10.59 -6.29 9.50
C LEU A 252 10.56 -5.02 8.65
N ILE A 253 10.66 -5.20 7.33
CA ILE A 253 10.59 -4.13 6.35
C ILE A 253 9.56 -4.54 5.29
N ASP A 254 8.44 -3.82 5.23
CA ASP A 254 7.46 -3.92 4.15
C ASP A 254 7.78 -2.93 3.02
N LEU A 255 6.96 -2.91 1.98
CA LEU A 255 7.14 -2.01 0.85
C LEU A 255 7.12 -0.55 1.27
N GLU A 256 6.20 -0.16 2.16
CA GLU A 256 6.07 1.22 2.63
C GLU A 256 7.34 1.68 3.35
N LYS A 257 7.79 0.88 4.30
CA LYS A 257 9.01 1.15 5.05
C LYS A 257 10.24 1.16 4.14
N PHE A 258 10.30 0.27 3.15
CA PHE A 258 11.39 0.24 2.17
C PHE A 258 11.43 1.54 1.36
N VAL A 259 10.29 1.99 0.82
CA VAL A 259 10.17 3.24 0.06
C VAL A 259 10.55 4.45 0.92
N ASN A 260 10.05 4.52 2.14
CA ASN A 260 10.37 5.63 3.06
C ASN A 260 11.88 5.69 3.35
N LEU A 261 12.50 4.54 3.68
CA LEU A 261 13.95 4.47 3.90
C LEU A 261 14.75 4.84 2.64
N TRP A 262 14.27 4.46 1.45
CA TRP A 262 14.91 4.83 0.19
C TRP A 262 14.88 6.34 -0.04
N VAL A 263 13.72 6.96 0.13
CA VAL A 263 13.52 8.41 -0.04
C VAL A 263 14.36 9.20 0.97
N GLU A 264 14.34 8.79 2.25
CA GLU A 264 15.11 9.45 3.32
C GLU A 264 16.63 9.37 3.13
N ASN A 265 17.12 8.35 2.42
CA ASN A 265 18.55 8.16 2.20
C ASN A 265 18.98 8.35 0.73
N GLN A 266 18.11 8.94 -0.08
CA GLN A 266 18.33 9.12 -1.51
C GLN A 266 19.63 9.88 -1.82
N ASP A 267 20.00 10.86 -1.00
CA ASP A 267 21.22 11.66 -1.20
C ASP A 267 22.51 10.83 -1.03
N LYS A 268 22.46 9.72 -0.29
CA LYS A 268 23.59 8.78 -0.08
C LYS A 268 23.70 7.74 -1.17
N ILE A 269 22.72 7.66 -2.07
CA ILE A 269 22.69 6.73 -3.20
C ILE A 269 23.26 7.47 -4.43
N ASP A 270 24.23 6.88 -5.10
CA ASP A 270 24.76 7.43 -6.35
C ASP A 270 23.72 7.41 -7.49
N GLN A 271 23.97 8.19 -8.53
CA GLN A 271 23.00 8.41 -9.62
C GLN A 271 22.69 7.11 -10.38
N GLU A 272 23.66 6.23 -10.59
CA GLU A 272 23.44 4.96 -11.28
C GLU A 272 22.48 4.07 -10.49
N ASN A 273 22.71 3.93 -9.19
CA ASN A 273 21.85 3.13 -8.31
C ASN A 273 20.48 3.76 -8.08
N ARG A 274 20.37 5.12 -8.07
CA ARG A 274 19.07 5.80 -8.04
C ARG A 274 18.22 5.47 -9.26
N SER A 275 18.83 5.27 -10.43
CA SER A 275 18.11 4.93 -11.67
C SER A 275 17.44 3.55 -11.61
N LYS A 276 17.86 2.67 -10.72
CA LYS A 276 17.25 1.36 -10.49
C LYS A 276 15.89 1.43 -9.77
N PHE A 277 15.62 2.51 -9.06
CA PHE A 277 14.34 2.79 -8.42
C PHE A 277 14.08 4.30 -8.48
N PRO A 278 13.63 4.80 -9.66
CA PRO A 278 13.67 6.22 -10.01
C PRO A 278 12.48 7.00 -9.43
N LEU A 279 12.42 7.14 -8.12
CA LEU A 279 11.39 7.94 -7.44
C LEU A 279 11.64 9.43 -7.63
N LYS A 280 10.56 10.21 -7.86
CA LYS A 280 10.57 11.67 -7.95
C LYS A 280 9.60 12.26 -6.95
N PRO A 281 10.01 13.26 -6.14
CA PRO A 281 9.10 13.95 -5.22
C PRO A 281 8.08 14.78 -6.00
N ILE A 282 6.85 14.82 -5.50
CA ILE A 282 5.77 15.71 -5.96
C ILE A 282 5.34 16.55 -4.76
N TYR A 283 5.19 17.85 -4.95
CA TYR A 283 4.78 18.79 -3.90
C TYR A 283 3.33 19.21 -4.11
N PHE A 284 2.53 19.09 -3.06
CA PHE A 284 1.16 19.60 -3.00
C PHE A 284 1.06 20.69 -1.93
N LEU A 285 0.22 21.71 -2.19
CA LEU A 285 -0.13 22.65 -1.15
C LEU A 285 -1.01 21.94 -0.11
N SER A 286 -0.50 21.88 1.12
CA SER A 286 -1.25 21.42 2.28
C SER A 286 -1.80 22.66 2.98
N PHE A 287 -3.11 22.71 3.12
CA PHE A 287 -3.74 23.72 3.98
C PHE A 287 -3.81 23.15 5.40
N PRO A 288 -3.50 23.97 6.44
CA PRO A 288 -3.59 23.49 7.80
C PRO A 288 -5.01 22.99 8.08
N GLU A 289 -5.10 21.72 8.49
CA GLU A 289 -6.31 21.23 9.14
C GLU A 289 -6.45 22.06 10.40
N HIS A 290 -7.55 22.78 10.56
CA HIS A 290 -7.78 23.56 11.76
C HIS A 290 -7.85 22.59 12.96
N VAL A 291 -6.93 22.80 13.90
CA VAL A 291 -6.90 22.22 15.23
C VAL A 291 -8.17 22.59 16.01
#